data_1a2bdcee96009c6c24e28f1f3db9c447
#
_entry.id   1a2bdcee96009c6c24e28f1f3db9c447
#
_cell.length_a   1.000
_cell.length_b   1.000
_cell.length_c   1.000
_cell.angle_alpha   90.00
_cell.angle_beta   90.00
_cell.angle_gamma   90.00
#
_symmetry.space_group_name_H-M   'P 1'
#
loop_
_entity.id
_entity.type
_entity.pdbx_description
1 polymer ?
#
loop_
_entity_poly.entity_id
_entity_poly.type
_entity_poly.pdbx_seq_one_letter_code
_entity_poly.pdbx_strand_id
1 'polypeptide(L)'
;MKITLKKPMPKTLESILHSKDSIWLNKTELNKGEKIIINAESGKGKTTFTHILSGVRRSFSGQILFDDKNIADFTIDDWIKIRTQTISTIYQDLLLFPELTVIENILIKNSLKESYSMDKIDYFLHEIGIIEKKNKPCSQLSMGQCQRVAIVRALCQPFKWIVMDEPFSHLDNKNTEIAFNLIYQRCLETSSGMILTSLDKSHITHFNKELFL
;
A
#
# COMPACT_ATOMS: atom_id res chain seq x y z
N MET A 1 -7.28 -7.93 11.43
CA MET A 1 -5.97 -7.59 12.03
C MET A 1 -6.00 -6.12 12.42
N LYS A 2 -5.67 -5.83 13.67
CA LYS A 2 -5.41 -4.50 14.23
C LYS A 2 -3.90 -4.22 14.13
N ILE A 3 -3.52 -2.97 13.89
CA ILE A 3 -2.13 -2.52 13.95
C ILE A 3 -2.01 -1.54 15.11
N THR A 4 -1.10 -1.78 16.05
CA THR A 4 -0.83 -0.87 17.18
C THR A 4 0.58 -0.32 17.05
N LEU A 5 0.69 1.00 16.95
CA LEU A 5 1.93 1.74 16.93
C LEU A 5 2.18 2.27 18.35
N LYS A 6 3.34 1.99 18.93
CA LYS A 6 3.74 2.49 20.26
C LYS A 6 5.05 3.27 20.11
N LYS A 7 4.94 4.52 19.68
CA LYS A 7 6.08 5.44 19.45
C LYS A 7 7.17 4.82 18.58
N PRO A 8 6.85 4.37 17.34
CA PRO A 8 7.77 3.60 16.51
C PRO A 8 8.74 4.52 15.76
N MET A 9 9.67 5.14 16.46
CA MET A 9 10.59 6.12 15.89
C MET A 9 11.70 5.47 15.05
N PRO A 10 11.75 5.71 13.73
CA PRO A 10 12.84 5.24 12.89
C PRO A 10 14.15 5.96 13.21
N LYS A 11 15.26 5.25 13.32
CA LYS A 11 16.58 5.84 13.63
C LYS A 11 16.96 6.99 12.70
N THR A 12 16.59 6.92 11.42
CA THR A 12 16.91 7.96 10.42
C THR A 12 16.07 9.24 10.59
N LEU A 13 15.05 9.23 11.45
CA LEU A 13 14.13 10.34 11.68
C LEU A 13 14.24 10.94 13.09
N GLU A 14 15.10 10.37 13.96
CA GLU A 14 15.26 10.83 15.35
C GLU A 14 15.76 12.28 15.45
N SER A 15 16.54 12.76 14.48
CA SER A 15 17.05 14.12 14.45
C SER A 15 16.12 15.14 13.80
N ILE A 16 14.97 14.69 13.27
CA ILE A 16 14.00 15.56 12.60
C ILE A 16 12.94 16.03 13.61
N LEU A 17 12.58 17.30 13.53
CA LEU A 17 11.48 17.83 14.33
C LEU A 17 10.14 17.25 13.84
N HIS A 18 9.42 16.61 14.76
CA HIS A 18 8.08 16.06 14.52
C HIS A 18 7.02 16.90 15.23
N SER A 19 5.81 16.94 14.67
CA SER A 19 4.66 17.54 15.34
C SER A 19 4.28 16.74 16.60
N LYS A 20 3.64 17.39 17.57
CA LYS A 20 3.17 16.72 18.79
C LYS A 20 2.20 15.58 18.51
N ASP A 21 1.44 15.67 17.41
CA ASP A 21 0.44 14.67 16.99
C ASP A 21 1.02 13.57 16.07
N SER A 22 2.33 13.62 15.80
CA SER A 22 2.99 12.62 14.97
C SER A 22 2.85 11.21 15.54
N ILE A 23 2.55 10.24 14.67
CA ILE A 23 2.50 8.81 15.04
C ILE A 23 3.85 8.27 15.49
N TRP A 24 4.95 8.94 15.13
CA TRP A 24 6.30 8.59 15.59
C TRP A 24 6.47 8.82 17.10
N LEU A 25 5.74 9.80 17.67
CA LEU A 25 5.84 10.19 19.07
C LEU A 25 4.69 9.64 19.94
N ASN A 26 3.63 9.11 19.32
CA ASN A 26 2.40 8.76 20.01
C ASN A 26 2.04 7.27 19.88
N LYS A 27 1.22 6.79 20.83
CA LYS A 27 0.52 5.53 20.68
C LYS A 27 -0.67 5.73 19.73
N THR A 28 -0.74 4.94 18.67
CA THR A 28 -1.83 4.99 17.68
C THR A 28 -2.32 3.59 17.38
N GLU A 29 -3.63 3.42 17.27
CA GLU A 29 -4.26 2.14 16.93
C GLU A 29 -4.98 2.29 15.59
N LEU A 30 -4.74 1.33 14.69
CA LEU A 30 -5.37 1.23 13.38
C LEU A 30 -6.25 -0.02 13.41
N ASN A 31 -7.57 0.17 13.35
CA ASN A 31 -8.52 -0.92 13.51
C ASN A 31 -8.88 -1.56 12.16
N LYS A 32 -9.28 -2.82 12.19
CA LYS A 32 -9.70 -3.57 11.00
C LYS A 32 -10.73 -2.78 10.21
N GLY A 33 -10.51 -2.65 8.90
CA GLY A 33 -11.45 -2.00 7.99
C GLY A 33 -11.36 -0.47 7.93
N GLU A 34 -10.59 0.19 8.81
CA GLU A 34 -10.40 1.65 8.74
C GLU A 34 -9.75 2.08 7.43
N LYS A 35 -10.17 3.23 6.92
CA LYS A 35 -9.58 3.93 5.78
C LYS A 35 -8.82 5.14 6.31
N ILE A 36 -7.51 5.09 6.22
CA ILE A 36 -6.61 6.02 6.91
C ILE A 36 -5.78 6.78 5.88
N ILE A 37 -5.79 8.11 6.00
CA ILE A 37 -4.83 8.95 5.29
C ILE A 37 -3.73 9.39 6.25
N ILE A 38 -2.48 9.30 5.79
CA ILE A 38 -1.30 9.75 6.52
C ILE A 38 -0.70 10.94 5.78
N ASN A 39 -0.80 12.09 6.42
CA ASN A 39 -0.26 13.33 5.88
C ASN A 39 1.15 13.55 6.41
N ALA A 40 2.04 13.89 5.51
CA ALA A 40 3.37 14.31 5.87
C ALA A 40 4.01 15.11 4.74
N GLU A 41 4.78 16.12 5.12
CA GLU A 41 5.68 16.80 4.21
C GLU A 41 6.72 15.84 3.63
N SER A 42 7.42 16.27 2.60
CA SER A 42 8.56 15.51 2.06
C SER A 42 9.63 15.31 3.15
N GLY A 43 10.24 14.14 3.18
CA GLY A 43 11.28 13.80 4.16
C GLY A 43 10.80 13.40 5.55
N LYS A 44 9.51 13.52 5.89
CA LYS A 44 8.96 13.17 7.22
C LYS A 44 8.71 11.66 7.43
N GLY A 45 9.02 10.81 6.44
CA GLY A 45 9.06 9.36 6.65
C GLY A 45 7.89 8.57 6.07
N LYS A 46 7.14 9.07 5.07
CA LYS A 46 6.05 8.34 4.38
C LYS A 46 6.54 6.97 3.89
N THR A 47 7.55 6.96 3.05
CA THR A 47 8.15 5.72 2.52
C THR A 47 8.74 4.85 3.64
N THR A 48 9.34 5.47 4.66
CA THR A 48 9.85 4.75 5.83
C THR A 48 8.72 4.01 6.55
N PHE A 49 7.58 4.64 6.76
CA PHE A 49 6.41 4.03 7.39
C PHE A 49 5.90 2.82 6.58
N THR A 50 5.71 3.01 5.28
CA THR A 50 5.32 1.93 4.37
C THR A 50 6.30 0.76 4.39
N HIS A 51 7.60 1.05 4.39
CA HIS A 51 8.65 0.03 4.46
C HIS A 51 8.69 -0.71 5.81
N ILE A 52 8.39 -0.04 6.91
CA ILE A 52 8.31 -0.70 8.22
C ILE A 52 7.12 -1.66 8.26
N LEU A 53 5.93 -1.21 7.85
CA LEU A 53 4.73 -2.06 7.87
C LEU A 53 4.85 -3.27 6.94
N SER A 54 5.55 -3.13 5.81
CA SER A 54 5.82 -4.24 4.87
C SER A 54 7.03 -5.10 5.26
N GLY A 55 7.74 -4.76 6.36
CA GLY A 55 8.92 -5.50 6.85
C GLY A 55 10.18 -5.32 6.01
N VAL A 56 10.22 -4.33 5.12
CA VAL A 56 11.42 -3.98 4.34
C VAL A 56 12.44 -3.27 5.24
N ARG A 57 11.96 -2.40 6.13
CA ARG A 57 12.81 -1.71 7.12
C ARG A 57 12.48 -2.19 8.53
N ARG A 58 13.51 -2.51 9.33
CA ARG A 58 13.37 -3.01 10.71
C ARG A 58 14.05 -2.14 11.76
N SER A 59 14.74 -1.07 11.36
CA SER A 59 15.53 -0.21 12.26
C SER A 59 14.67 0.95 12.79
N PHE A 60 13.99 0.72 13.92
CA PHE A 60 13.21 1.71 14.66
C PHE A 60 13.20 1.37 16.15
N SER A 61 12.98 2.37 17.01
CA SER A 61 12.70 2.20 18.45
C SER A 61 11.19 2.11 18.69
N GLY A 62 10.77 1.83 19.93
CA GLY A 62 9.36 1.61 20.26
C GLY A 62 8.87 0.24 19.76
N GLN A 63 7.55 0.12 19.57
CA GLN A 63 6.95 -1.16 19.19
C GLN A 63 5.87 -0.98 18.11
N ILE A 64 5.76 -1.96 17.23
CA ILE A 64 4.63 -2.12 16.31
C ILE A 64 4.07 -3.52 16.50
N LEU A 65 2.77 -3.61 16.80
CA LEU A 65 2.10 -4.89 16.96
C LEU A 65 1.10 -5.12 15.83
N PHE A 66 1.10 -6.32 15.27
CA PHE A 66 0.04 -6.84 14.42
C PHE A 66 -0.81 -7.79 15.27
N ASP A 67 -2.04 -7.38 15.56
CA ASP A 67 -2.83 -7.89 16.68
C ASP A 67 -2.00 -7.77 17.97
N ASP A 68 -1.60 -8.86 18.61
CA ASP A 68 -0.84 -8.85 19.86
C ASP A 68 0.64 -9.18 19.67
N LYS A 69 1.08 -9.53 18.45
CA LYS A 69 2.47 -9.94 18.17
C LYS A 69 3.30 -8.75 17.70
N ASN A 70 4.42 -8.50 18.38
CA ASN A 70 5.37 -7.46 17.97
C ASN A 70 6.07 -7.88 16.66
N ILE A 71 6.12 -6.97 15.68
CA ILE A 71 6.79 -7.25 14.40
C ILE A 71 8.31 -7.44 14.53
N ALA A 72 8.90 -6.97 15.63
CA ALA A 72 10.30 -7.21 15.94
C ALA A 72 10.60 -8.70 16.18
N ASP A 73 9.60 -9.45 16.65
CA ASP A 73 9.70 -10.86 16.96
C ASP A 73 9.28 -11.78 15.79
N PHE A 74 9.01 -11.19 14.61
CA PHE A 74 8.58 -11.95 13.44
C PHE A 74 9.73 -12.74 12.83
N THR A 75 9.49 -14.03 12.65
CA THR A 75 10.34 -14.92 11.88
C THR A 75 10.24 -14.62 10.36
N ILE A 76 11.09 -15.27 9.58
CA ILE A 76 11.00 -15.20 8.10
C ILE A 76 9.64 -15.70 7.63
N ASP A 77 9.13 -16.80 8.20
CA ASP A 77 7.84 -17.39 7.84
C ASP A 77 6.67 -16.48 8.20
N ASP A 78 6.75 -15.77 9.34
CA ASP A 78 5.75 -14.73 9.68
C ASP A 78 5.70 -13.65 8.60
N TRP A 79 6.87 -13.14 8.17
CA TRP A 79 6.94 -12.12 7.13
C TRP A 79 6.47 -12.61 5.77
N ILE A 80 6.73 -13.87 5.41
CA ILE A 80 6.17 -14.49 4.20
C ILE A 80 4.64 -14.46 4.26
N LYS A 81 4.03 -14.90 5.37
CA LYS A 81 2.58 -14.88 5.57
C LYS A 81 2.01 -13.46 5.52
N ILE A 82 2.67 -12.51 6.17
CA ILE A 82 2.24 -11.10 6.16
C ILE A 82 2.22 -10.55 4.74
N ARG A 83 3.29 -10.73 3.97
CA ARG A 83 3.43 -10.17 2.61
C ARG A 83 2.59 -10.87 1.55
N THR A 84 2.21 -12.11 1.78
CA THR A 84 1.42 -12.90 0.81
C THR A 84 -0.07 -12.91 1.09
N GLN A 85 -0.51 -12.61 2.34
CA GLN A 85 -1.90 -12.83 2.74
C GLN A 85 -2.50 -11.71 3.61
N THR A 86 -1.66 -10.78 4.10
CA THR A 86 -2.12 -9.85 5.13
C THR A 86 -1.90 -8.39 4.76
N ILE A 87 -0.74 -8.05 4.25
CA ILE A 87 -0.43 -6.68 3.79
C ILE A 87 -0.10 -6.71 2.32
N SER A 88 -0.91 -6.02 1.52
CA SER A 88 -0.56 -5.65 0.15
C SER A 88 0.04 -4.26 0.15
N THR A 89 1.09 -4.04 -0.66
CA THR A 89 1.79 -2.75 -0.70
C THR A 89 1.92 -2.23 -2.11
N ILE A 90 1.60 -0.95 -2.29
CA ILE A 90 1.96 -0.17 -3.48
C ILE A 90 3.08 0.77 -3.06
N TYR A 91 4.26 0.55 -3.62
CA TYR A 91 5.45 1.37 -3.36
C TYR A 91 5.52 2.53 -4.36
N GLN A 92 6.13 3.63 -3.96
CA GLN A 92 6.35 4.80 -4.81
C GLN A 92 7.12 4.43 -6.09
N ASP A 93 8.14 3.57 -5.99
CA ASP A 93 8.94 3.08 -7.12
C ASP A 93 8.23 2.00 -7.96
N LEU A 94 6.94 1.70 -7.67
CA LEU A 94 6.08 0.72 -8.32
C LEU A 94 6.61 -0.72 -8.28
N LEU A 95 7.92 -0.95 -8.32
CA LEU A 95 8.62 -2.25 -8.29
C LEU A 95 8.05 -3.26 -9.33
N LEU A 96 7.78 -2.78 -10.54
CA LEU A 96 7.42 -3.64 -11.68
C LEU A 96 8.69 -4.24 -12.31
N PHE A 97 8.51 -5.38 -12.97
CA PHE A 97 9.53 -5.99 -13.80
C PHE A 97 9.37 -5.46 -15.22
N PRO A 98 10.28 -4.59 -15.71
CA PRO A 98 10.10 -3.89 -16.99
C PRO A 98 9.97 -4.82 -18.19
N GLU A 99 10.70 -5.95 -18.15
CA GLU A 99 10.75 -6.93 -19.24
C GLU A 99 9.51 -7.83 -19.32
N LEU A 100 8.77 -7.93 -18.20
CA LEU A 100 7.54 -8.70 -18.15
C LEU A 100 6.36 -7.88 -18.65
N THR A 101 5.41 -8.56 -19.26
CA THR A 101 4.13 -7.98 -19.69
C THR A 101 3.31 -7.53 -18.48
N VAL A 102 2.28 -6.72 -18.73
CA VAL A 102 1.32 -6.31 -17.71
C VAL A 102 0.73 -7.52 -16.98
N ILE A 103 0.26 -8.52 -17.74
CA ILE A 103 -0.36 -9.69 -17.12
C ILE A 103 0.64 -10.53 -16.33
N GLU A 104 1.86 -10.70 -16.80
CA GLU A 104 2.90 -11.44 -16.09
C GLU A 104 3.27 -10.74 -14.76
N ASN A 105 3.41 -9.41 -14.74
CA ASN A 105 3.61 -8.65 -13.52
C ASN A 105 2.49 -8.87 -12.49
N ILE A 106 1.25 -8.96 -12.94
CA ILE A 106 0.09 -9.20 -12.07
C ILE A 106 0.10 -10.64 -11.56
N LEU A 107 0.38 -11.61 -12.44
CA LEU A 107 0.39 -13.03 -12.11
C LEU A 107 1.43 -13.39 -11.05
N ILE A 108 2.55 -12.66 -10.93
CA ILE A 108 3.53 -12.85 -9.84
C ILE A 108 2.83 -12.80 -8.46
N LYS A 109 1.87 -11.91 -8.27
CA LYS A 109 1.13 -11.81 -7.00
C LYS A 109 -0.06 -12.75 -6.94
N ASN A 110 -0.78 -12.90 -8.04
CA ASN A 110 -1.95 -13.76 -8.09
C ASN A 110 -1.60 -15.24 -7.85
N SER A 111 -0.50 -15.73 -8.43
CA SER A 111 -0.05 -17.13 -8.31
C SER A 111 0.37 -17.54 -6.89
N LEU A 112 0.67 -16.57 -6.03
CA LEU A 112 1.01 -16.87 -4.62
C LEU A 112 -0.12 -17.58 -3.87
N LYS A 113 -1.39 -17.37 -4.29
CA LYS A 113 -2.59 -17.94 -3.66
C LYS A 113 -3.71 -18.26 -4.66
N GLU A 114 -3.45 -18.15 -5.95
CA GLU A 114 -4.46 -18.31 -7.02
C GLU A 114 -5.76 -17.55 -6.71
N SER A 115 -5.59 -16.28 -6.29
CA SER A 115 -6.66 -15.51 -5.65
C SER A 115 -7.80 -15.15 -6.58
N TYR A 116 -7.52 -15.04 -7.90
CA TYR A 116 -8.47 -14.60 -8.91
C TYR A 116 -8.32 -15.37 -10.22
N SER A 117 -9.47 -15.62 -10.87
CA SER A 117 -9.51 -16.08 -12.27
C SER A 117 -9.00 -15.00 -13.22
N MET A 118 -8.65 -15.40 -14.43
CA MET A 118 -8.22 -14.47 -15.49
C MET A 118 -9.32 -13.44 -15.79
N ASP A 119 -10.59 -13.86 -15.80
CA ASP A 119 -11.72 -12.95 -16.06
C ASP A 119 -11.80 -11.83 -15.00
N LYS A 120 -11.51 -12.14 -13.72
CA LYS A 120 -11.51 -11.12 -12.65
C LYS A 120 -10.31 -10.18 -12.79
N ILE A 121 -9.15 -10.69 -13.22
CA ILE A 121 -7.97 -9.85 -13.52
C ILE A 121 -8.27 -8.94 -14.70
N ASP A 122 -8.89 -9.47 -15.76
CA ASP A 122 -9.29 -8.71 -16.94
C ASP A 122 -10.31 -7.61 -16.59
N TYR A 123 -11.26 -7.93 -15.71
CA TYR A 123 -12.18 -6.93 -15.14
C TYR A 123 -11.41 -5.78 -14.46
N PHE A 124 -10.42 -6.06 -13.59
CA PHE A 124 -9.62 -5.01 -12.97
C PHE A 124 -8.84 -4.17 -13.99
N LEU A 125 -8.27 -4.81 -15.01
CA LEU A 125 -7.56 -4.12 -16.10
C LEU A 125 -8.50 -3.23 -16.93
N HIS A 126 -9.72 -3.68 -17.16
CA HIS A 126 -10.76 -2.93 -17.85
C HIS A 126 -11.18 -1.70 -17.03
N GLU A 127 -11.53 -1.89 -15.76
CA GLU A 127 -11.95 -0.80 -14.86
C GLU A 127 -10.90 0.31 -14.74
N ILE A 128 -9.61 -0.06 -14.70
CA ILE A 128 -8.54 0.93 -14.61
C ILE A 128 -8.05 1.43 -15.98
N GLY A 129 -8.69 0.98 -17.08
CA GLY A 129 -8.45 1.47 -18.45
C GLY A 129 -7.11 1.10 -19.05
N ILE A 130 -6.60 -0.14 -18.80
CA ILE A 130 -5.34 -0.63 -19.39
C ILE A 130 -5.45 -2.05 -19.99
N ILE A 131 -6.64 -2.59 -20.17
CA ILE A 131 -6.85 -3.94 -20.70
C ILE A 131 -6.16 -4.13 -22.07
N GLU A 132 -6.19 -3.14 -22.93
CA GLU A 132 -5.55 -3.15 -24.26
C GLU A 132 -4.01 -3.26 -24.21
N LYS A 133 -3.44 -3.07 -23.03
CA LYS A 133 -1.99 -3.18 -22.79
C LYS A 133 -1.60 -4.50 -22.13
N LYS A 134 -2.55 -5.38 -21.85
CA LYS A 134 -2.38 -6.63 -21.08
C LYS A 134 -1.13 -7.43 -21.47
N ASN A 135 -0.87 -7.56 -22.76
CA ASN A 135 0.24 -8.35 -23.30
C ASN A 135 1.48 -7.51 -23.68
N LYS A 136 1.52 -6.23 -23.31
CA LYS A 136 2.69 -5.38 -23.57
C LYS A 136 3.67 -5.44 -22.40
N PRO A 137 4.99 -5.47 -22.67
CA PRO A 137 6.00 -5.30 -21.64
C PRO A 137 5.83 -3.97 -20.90
N CYS A 138 6.07 -3.97 -19.60
CA CYS A 138 5.94 -2.74 -18.79
C CYS A 138 6.94 -1.66 -19.19
N SER A 139 8.09 -2.00 -19.77
CA SER A 139 9.06 -1.06 -20.35
C SER A 139 8.50 -0.19 -21.49
N GLN A 140 7.39 -0.61 -22.12
CA GLN A 140 6.73 0.14 -23.20
C GLN A 140 5.56 1.02 -22.72
N LEU A 141 5.33 1.09 -21.42
CA LEU A 141 4.23 1.83 -20.81
C LEU A 141 4.68 3.20 -20.32
N SER A 142 3.76 4.17 -20.31
CA SER A 142 3.98 5.43 -19.59
C SER A 142 4.00 5.19 -18.07
N MET A 143 4.58 6.11 -17.30
CA MET A 143 4.64 6.00 -15.84
C MET A 143 3.24 5.87 -15.21
N GLY A 144 2.25 6.64 -15.69
CA GLY A 144 0.86 6.51 -15.22
C GLY A 144 0.21 5.17 -15.61
N GLN A 145 0.60 4.55 -16.74
CA GLN A 145 0.16 3.19 -17.07
C GLN A 145 0.83 2.17 -16.14
N CYS A 146 2.13 2.30 -15.89
CA CYS A 146 2.85 1.47 -14.92
C CYS A 146 2.22 1.57 -13.52
N GLN A 147 1.84 2.77 -13.10
CA GLN A 147 1.18 2.98 -11.80
C GLN A 147 -0.15 2.22 -11.71
N ARG A 148 -0.96 2.24 -12.79
CA ARG A 148 -2.20 1.45 -12.88
C ARG A 148 -1.93 -0.07 -12.84
N VAL A 149 -0.87 -0.55 -13.48
CA VAL A 149 -0.45 -1.97 -13.38
C VAL A 149 -0.08 -2.33 -11.94
N ALA A 150 0.71 -1.48 -11.25
CA ALA A 150 1.10 -1.72 -9.87
C ALA A 150 -0.10 -1.78 -8.91
N ILE A 151 -1.13 -0.95 -9.17
CA ILE A 151 -2.40 -0.98 -8.42
C ILE A 151 -3.11 -2.31 -8.63
N VAL A 152 -3.35 -2.74 -9.87
CA VAL A 152 -4.01 -4.02 -10.15
C VAL A 152 -3.22 -5.18 -9.56
N ARG A 153 -1.89 -5.19 -9.71
CA ARG A 153 -1.03 -6.22 -9.11
C ARG A 153 -1.20 -6.30 -7.58
N ALA A 154 -1.30 -5.15 -6.90
CA ALA A 154 -1.50 -5.13 -5.46
C ALA A 154 -2.89 -5.64 -5.06
N LEU A 155 -3.92 -5.44 -5.87
CA LEU A 155 -5.28 -5.94 -5.64
C LEU A 155 -5.40 -7.45 -5.90
N CYS A 156 -4.50 -8.04 -6.69
CA CYS A 156 -4.52 -9.45 -7.08
C CYS A 156 -3.85 -10.40 -6.06
N GLN A 157 -3.72 -9.97 -4.80
CA GLN A 157 -3.38 -10.87 -3.68
C GLN A 157 -4.39 -10.69 -2.54
N PRO A 158 -4.54 -11.68 -1.63
CA PRO A 158 -5.32 -11.47 -0.41
C PRO A 158 -4.66 -10.44 0.50
N PHE A 159 -5.46 -9.59 1.13
CA PHE A 159 -4.95 -8.67 2.14
C PHE A 159 -6.01 -8.32 3.20
N LYS A 160 -5.54 -7.99 4.39
CA LYS A 160 -6.31 -7.36 5.48
C LYS A 160 -6.06 -5.86 5.55
N TRP A 161 -4.92 -5.43 4.99
CA TRP A 161 -4.52 -4.05 4.82
C TRP A 161 -3.87 -3.84 3.47
N ILE A 162 -4.24 -2.77 2.78
CA ILE A 162 -3.46 -2.24 1.66
C ILE A 162 -2.74 -0.97 2.13
N VAL A 163 -1.41 -0.94 1.96
CA VAL A 163 -0.55 0.18 2.33
C VAL A 163 0.01 0.80 1.07
N MET A 164 -0.18 2.10 0.89
CA MET A 164 0.10 2.77 -0.37
C MET A 164 0.95 4.02 -0.15
N ASP A 165 2.09 4.07 -0.82
CA ASP A 165 3.02 5.19 -0.78
C ASP A 165 2.90 6.02 -2.06
N GLU A 166 2.20 7.15 -1.96
CA GLU A 166 1.92 8.08 -3.06
C GLU A 166 1.39 7.38 -4.35
N PRO A 167 0.36 6.54 -4.24
CA PRO A 167 -0.05 5.61 -5.31
C PRO A 167 -0.64 6.29 -6.55
N PHE A 168 -0.84 7.60 -6.54
CA PHE A 168 -1.49 8.35 -7.62
C PHE A 168 -0.62 9.48 -8.21
N SER A 169 0.65 9.56 -7.82
CA SER A 169 1.55 10.67 -8.16
C SER A 169 1.73 10.92 -9.68
N HIS A 170 1.49 9.92 -10.51
CA HIS A 170 1.62 10.00 -11.98
C HIS A 170 0.28 9.87 -12.71
N LEU A 171 -0.84 10.01 -12.00
CA LEU A 171 -2.19 9.95 -12.57
C LEU A 171 -2.80 11.35 -12.60
N ASP A 172 -3.55 11.64 -13.65
CA ASP A 172 -4.46 12.79 -13.67
C ASP A 172 -5.66 12.58 -12.73
N ASN A 173 -6.44 13.61 -12.48
CA ASN A 173 -7.55 13.56 -11.53
C ASN A 173 -8.58 12.47 -11.87
N LYS A 174 -8.92 12.30 -13.16
CA LYS A 174 -9.88 11.28 -13.61
C LYS A 174 -9.35 9.85 -13.35
N ASN A 175 -8.11 9.59 -13.72
CA ASN A 175 -7.50 8.29 -13.48
C ASN A 175 -7.25 8.03 -11.99
N THR A 176 -6.96 9.07 -11.20
CA THR A 176 -6.86 9.00 -9.73
C THR A 176 -8.19 8.54 -9.12
N GLU A 177 -9.30 9.17 -9.52
CA GLU A 177 -10.63 8.82 -9.03
C GLU A 177 -11.02 7.38 -9.38
N ILE A 178 -10.79 6.96 -10.63
CA ILE A 178 -11.03 5.58 -11.07
C ILE A 178 -10.21 4.58 -10.24
N ALA A 179 -8.91 4.84 -10.09
CA ALA A 179 -8.00 3.96 -9.35
C ALA A 179 -8.36 3.89 -7.86
N PHE A 180 -8.66 5.04 -7.25
CA PHE A 180 -9.10 5.10 -5.86
C PHE A 180 -10.40 4.32 -5.63
N ASN A 181 -11.40 4.54 -6.48
CA ASN A 181 -12.68 3.84 -6.38
C ASN A 181 -12.52 2.32 -6.50
N LEU A 182 -11.67 1.85 -7.42
CA LEU A 182 -11.38 0.42 -7.56
C LEU A 182 -10.76 -0.15 -6.27
N ILE A 183 -9.77 0.53 -5.70
CA ILE A 183 -9.14 0.12 -4.43
C ILE A 183 -10.15 0.16 -3.28
N TYR A 184 -10.92 1.23 -3.20
CA TYR A 184 -11.91 1.44 -2.13
C TYR A 184 -12.99 0.37 -2.14
N GLN A 185 -13.58 0.08 -3.30
CA GLN A 185 -14.58 -0.99 -3.47
C GLN A 185 -13.99 -2.35 -3.09
N ARG A 186 -12.76 -2.62 -3.51
CA ARG A 186 -12.07 -3.86 -3.12
C ARG A 186 -11.88 -3.98 -1.61
N CYS A 187 -11.56 -2.87 -0.93
CA CYS A 187 -11.45 -2.84 0.52
C CYS A 187 -12.81 -3.04 1.22
N LEU A 188 -13.91 -2.56 0.63
CA LEU A 188 -15.26 -2.81 1.15
C LEU A 188 -15.65 -4.28 1.01
N GLU A 189 -15.48 -4.87 -0.17
CA GLU A 189 -15.78 -6.30 -0.44
C GLU A 189 -15.08 -7.24 0.54
N THR A 190 -13.84 -6.92 0.94
CA THR A 190 -13.02 -7.77 1.81
C THR A 190 -13.00 -7.35 3.27
N SER A 191 -13.72 -6.28 3.63
CA SER A 191 -13.63 -5.67 4.97
C SER A 191 -12.18 -5.36 5.38
N SER A 192 -11.36 -4.96 4.41
CA SER A 192 -9.93 -4.65 4.61
C SER A 192 -9.70 -3.19 4.95
N GLY A 193 -8.65 -2.92 5.71
CA GLY A 193 -8.19 -1.56 5.96
C GLY A 193 -7.37 -1.00 4.79
N MET A 194 -7.32 0.32 4.72
CA MET A 194 -6.53 1.05 3.73
C MET A 194 -5.69 2.12 4.42
N ILE A 195 -4.42 2.18 4.10
CA ILE A 195 -3.50 3.23 4.54
C ILE A 195 -2.93 3.89 3.29
N LEU A 196 -3.19 5.17 3.14
CA LEU A 196 -2.66 5.99 2.06
C LEU A 196 -1.71 7.04 2.63
N THR A 197 -0.47 7.10 2.15
CA THR A 197 0.40 8.25 2.38
C THR A 197 0.29 9.21 1.20
N SER A 198 0.07 10.49 1.46
CA SER A 198 -0.08 11.51 0.42
C SER A 198 0.50 12.85 0.85
N LEU A 199 0.92 13.64 -0.16
CA LEU A 199 1.27 15.05 -0.02
C LEU A 199 0.04 15.94 -0.20
N ASP A 200 -0.92 15.54 -1.03
CA ASP A 200 -2.09 16.32 -1.41
C ASP A 200 -3.40 15.62 -1.02
N LYS A 201 -4.28 16.38 -0.38
CA LYS A 201 -5.58 15.91 0.12
C LYS A 201 -6.75 16.23 -0.83
N SER A 202 -6.53 17.00 -1.89
CA SER A 202 -7.59 17.79 -2.54
C SER A 202 -8.65 16.97 -3.29
N HIS A 203 -8.41 15.68 -3.59
CA HIS A 203 -9.27 14.91 -4.49
C HIS A 203 -9.82 13.61 -3.93
N ILE A 204 -9.42 13.20 -2.71
CA ILE A 204 -9.79 11.90 -2.17
C ILE A 204 -10.58 12.08 -0.87
N THR A 205 -11.86 11.75 -0.92
CA THR A 205 -12.78 11.70 0.23
C THR A 205 -12.94 10.25 0.73
N HIS A 206 -13.65 10.02 1.83
CA HIS A 206 -13.95 8.69 2.39
C HIS A 206 -12.88 8.07 3.30
N PHE A 207 -12.04 8.88 3.94
CA PHE A 207 -11.21 8.41 5.05
C PHE A 207 -11.94 8.51 6.39
N ASN A 208 -11.77 7.49 7.24
CA ASN A 208 -12.31 7.48 8.60
C ASN A 208 -11.36 8.17 9.59
N LYS A 209 -10.09 8.24 9.23
CA LYS A 209 -9.04 8.70 10.13
C LYS A 209 -7.93 9.41 9.37
N GLU A 210 -7.48 10.51 9.94
CA GLU A 210 -6.33 11.27 9.45
C GLU A 210 -5.23 11.22 10.50
N LEU A 211 -3.99 10.95 10.07
CA LEU A 211 -2.81 10.85 10.91
C LEU A 211 -1.66 11.67 10.33
N PHE A 212 -0.69 12.01 11.16
CA PHE A 212 0.47 12.84 10.81
C PHE A 212 1.78 12.12 11.14
N LEU A 213 2.80 12.31 10.27
CA LEU A 213 4.18 11.89 10.53
C LEU A 213 5.02 13.02 11.08
#